data_62c79d1e761392564072a5bb5052ddb8
#
_entry.id   62c79d1e761392564072a5bb5052ddb8
#
_cell.length_a   1.000
_cell.length_b   1.000
_cell.length_c   1.000
_cell.angle_alpha   90.00
_cell.angle_beta   90.00
_cell.angle_gamma   90.00
#
_symmetry.space_group_name_H-M   'P 1'
#
loop_
_entity.id
_entity.type
_entity.pdbx_description
1 polymer ?
#
loop_
_entity_poly.entity_id
_entity_poly.type
_entity_poly.pdbx_seq_one_letter_code
_entity_poly.pdbx_strand_id
1 'polypeptide(L)'
;MRVELPKSSALGHAKQNTNGLCDRGDLRHNSRMGTGADERDAGGYSVAYKRDDTHFPVYVTAAMAAMFFAAAWITGAALWLALAVAAAGFCYYNLPLLEAGRPTIGANQYGIFIQAFGLIRWRAIERIDLVGLAERAAIVHELQIALNAPLSSALVADWRKQPIYRSMMRLPWRMDHRGVVRVNVEPFDQPPDAIHRTFLRMLRYYRS
;
A
#
# COMPACT_ATOMS: atom_id res chain seq x y z
N MET A 1 -30.23 -32.36 32.86
CA MET A 1 -30.80 -32.49 31.50
C MET A 1 -29.61 -32.72 30.54
N ARG A 2 -29.42 -33.98 30.17
CA ARG A 2 -28.30 -34.45 29.32
C ARG A 2 -28.83 -34.54 27.90
N VAL A 3 -28.19 -33.88 26.94
CA VAL A 3 -28.51 -34.06 25.53
C VAL A 3 -27.31 -34.66 24.84
N GLU A 4 -27.52 -35.89 24.36
CA GLU A 4 -26.54 -36.71 23.65
C GLU A 4 -26.37 -36.28 22.21
N LEU A 5 -25.12 -36.41 21.71
CA LEU A 5 -24.75 -36.27 20.32
C LEU A 5 -24.89 -37.60 19.56
N PRO A 6 -25.35 -37.59 18.30
CA PRO A 6 -25.23 -38.81 17.49
C PRO A 6 -23.91 -38.85 16.74
N LYS A 7 -23.23 -39.99 16.86
CA LYS A 7 -22.16 -40.47 15.98
C LYS A 7 -22.75 -40.92 14.66
N SER A 8 -22.15 -40.56 13.55
CA SER A 8 -22.32 -41.30 12.31
C SER A 8 -20.99 -41.44 11.57
N SER A 9 -20.59 -42.69 11.55
CA SER A 9 -19.50 -43.22 10.74
C SER A 9 -19.97 -43.47 9.33
N ALA A 10 -19.15 -43.18 8.34
CA ALA A 10 -19.15 -43.97 7.09
C ALA A 10 -17.79 -43.83 6.41
N LEU A 11 -17.08 -44.94 6.36
CA LEU A 11 -15.95 -45.26 5.49
C LEU A 11 -16.40 -45.27 4.04
N GLY A 12 -15.54 -44.85 3.14
CA GLY A 12 -15.71 -44.99 1.68
C GLY A 12 -14.37 -44.97 0.95
N HIS A 13 -13.83 -46.15 0.77
CA HIS A 13 -12.70 -46.63 -0.03
C HIS A 13 -12.29 -45.82 -1.28
N ALA A 14 -11.02 -45.58 -1.36
CA ALA A 14 -10.00 -45.96 -2.36
C ALA A 14 -10.43 -46.10 -3.85
N LYS A 15 -9.72 -45.35 -4.70
CA LYS A 15 -9.16 -45.92 -5.93
C LYS A 15 -7.89 -45.14 -6.32
N GLN A 16 -6.75 -45.79 -6.13
CA GLN A 16 -5.50 -45.54 -6.83
C GLN A 16 -5.74 -45.81 -8.33
N ASN A 17 -5.27 -44.91 -9.18
CA ASN A 17 -4.99 -45.21 -10.56
C ASN A 17 -3.60 -44.65 -10.91
N THR A 18 -2.64 -45.55 -10.84
CA THR A 18 -1.30 -45.45 -11.40
C THR A 18 -1.41 -45.82 -12.89
N ASN A 19 -0.87 -45.01 -13.75
CA ASN A 19 -0.25 -45.22 -15.07
C ASN A 19 -0.38 -43.90 -15.84
N GLY A 20 0.66 -43.31 -16.33
CA GLY A 20 1.70 -43.71 -17.17
C GLY A 20 2.59 -42.54 -17.54
N LEU A 21 3.83 -42.83 -17.62
CA LEU A 21 4.83 -42.49 -18.63
C LEU A 21 5.09 -41.00 -18.95
N CYS A 22 6.34 -40.71 -18.65
CA CYS A 22 7.27 -39.78 -19.34
C CYS A 22 6.74 -39.10 -20.59
N ASP A 23 6.68 -37.78 -20.56
CA ASP A 23 7.10 -37.02 -21.72
C ASP A 23 8.06 -35.89 -21.29
N ARG A 24 9.23 -35.96 -21.88
CA ARG A 24 10.42 -35.12 -21.65
C ARG A 24 10.41 -34.15 -22.81
N GLY A 25 9.96 -32.94 -22.56
CA GLY A 25 9.99 -31.96 -23.65
C GLY A 25 9.47 -30.60 -23.23
N ASP A 26 10.38 -29.65 -23.34
CA ASP A 26 10.15 -28.20 -23.44
C ASP A 26 9.94 -27.39 -22.14
N LEU A 27 11.06 -27.18 -21.46
CA LEU A 27 11.28 -25.97 -20.66
C LEU A 27 11.36 -24.73 -21.57
N ARG A 28 10.26 -24.34 -22.16
CA ARG A 28 10.11 -22.95 -22.63
C ARG A 28 9.72 -22.10 -21.46
N HIS A 29 10.71 -21.40 -20.99
CA HIS A 29 10.66 -20.26 -20.09
C HIS A 29 9.70 -19.21 -20.65
N ASN A 30 8.40 -19.40 -20.42
CA ASN A 30 7.39 -18.42 -20.74
C ASN A 30 7.19 -17.57 -19.50
N SER A 31 8.09 -16.62 -19.29
CA SER A 31 7.90 -15.48 -18.39
C SER A 31 6.71 -14.66 -18.91
N ARG A 32 5.51 -15.19 -18.78
CA ARG A 32 4.32 -14.37 -18.85
C ARG A 32 4.37 -13.46 -17.64
N MET A 33 4.79 -12.21 -17.89
CA MET A 33 4.36 -11.08 -17.07
C MET A 33 2.86 -11.24 -16.85
N GLY A 34 2.49 -11.74 -15.68
CA GLY A 34 1.13 -11.75 -15.20
C GLY A 34 0.71 -10.32 -15.02
N THR A 35 0.12 -9.74 -16.05
CA THR A 35 -0.73 -8.57 -15.90
C THR A 35 -1.77 -8.93 -14.84
N GLY A 36 -1.69 -8.27 -13.69
CA GLY A 36 -2.60 -8.44 -12.55
C GLY A 36 -4.04 -7.99 -12.85
N ALA A 37 -4.63 -8.62 -13.87
CA ALA A 37 -6.00 -8.33 -14.32
C ALA A 37 -7.02 -9.37 -13.87
N ASP A 38 -6.62 -10.38 -13.10
CA ASP A 38 -7.50 -11.54 -12.84
C ASP A 38 -7.79 -11.81 -11.36
N GLU A 39 -7.59 -10.80 -10.52
CA GLU A 39 -8.08 -10.85 -9.14
C GLU A 39 -9.48 -10.24 -9.05
N ARG A 40 -10.40 -10.82 -9.84
CA ARG A 40 -11.82 -10.43 -9.88
C ARG A 40 -12.67 -11.17 -8.85
N ASP A 41 -12.09 -11.67 -7.78
CA ASP A 41 -12.88 -12.32 -6.76
C ASP A 41 -12.94 -11.50 -5.48
N ALA A 42 -14.18 -11.11 -5.19
CA ALA A 42 -14.70 -10.66 -3.91
C ALA A 42 -14.02 -9.45 -3.26
N GLY A 43 -14.12 -8.28 -3.88
CA GLY A 43 -14.35 -7.17 -3.00
C GLY A 43 -13.43 -5.99 -2.95
N GLY A 44 -12.33 -5.87 -3.67
CA GLY A 44 -11.56 -4.66 -3.52
C GLY A 44 -10.49 -4.44 -4.58
N TYR A 45 -10.43 -3.23 -5.09
CA TYR A 45 -9.29 -2.74 -5.86
C TYR A 45 -8.23 -2.23 -4.89
N SER A 46 -7.00 -2.68 -5.02
CA SER A 46 -5.89 -2.23 -4.18
C SER A 46 -4.65 -1.95 -5.03
N VAL A 47 -3.90 -0.95 -4.61
CA VAL A 47 -2.66 -0.50 -5.26
C VAL A 47 -1.58 -0.41 -4.20
N ALA A 48 -0.41 -0.94 -4.51
CA ALA A 48 0.76 -0.93 -3.66
C ALA A 48 1.87 -0.03 -4.24
N TYR A 49 2.91 0.22 -3.46
CA TYR A 49 4.10 0.88 -3.96
C TYR A 49 4.85 -0.01 -4.96
N LYS A 50 5.41 0.62 -5.99
CA LYS A 50 6.30 -0.03 -6.94
C LYS A 50 7.54 -0.55 -6.22
N ARG A 51 7.84 -1.82 -6.42
CA ARG A 51 8.83 -2.54 -5.61
C ARG A 51 10.27 -2.13 -5.87
N ASP A 52 10.58 -1.79 -7.12
CA ASP A 52 11.97 -1.70 -7.57
C ASP A 52 12.66 -0.36 -7.23
N ASP A 53 11.92 0.74 -7.21
CA ASP A 53 12.49 2.08 -7.07
C ASP A 53 12.39 2.67 -5.65
N THR A 54 11.51 2.10 -4.81
CA THR A 54 11.13 2.71 -3.53
C THR A 54 12.07 2.35 -2.38
N HIS A 55 12.80 1.24 -2.49
CA HIS A 55 13.67 0.75 -1.42
C HIS A 55 15.06 1.42 -1.39
N PHE A 56 15.52 1.91 -2.55
CA PHE A 56 16.87 2.45 -2.70
C PHE A 56 17.23 3.53 -1.68
N PRO A 57 16.41 4.58 -1.46
CA PRO A 57 16.77 5.64 -0.50
C PRO A 57 16.88 5.13 0.93
N VAL A 58 16.13 4.11 1.32
CA VAL A 58 16.19 3.55 2.68
C VAL A 58 17.48 2.78 2.89
N TYR A 59 17.89 1.93 1.94
CA TYR A 59 19.13 1.17 2.06
C TYR A 59 20.36 2.08 2.04
N VAL A 60 20.39 3.10 1.18
CA VAL A 60 21.50 4.06 1.12
C VAL A 60 21.62 4.84 2.42
N THR A 61 20.52 5.34 2.97
CA THR A 61 20.55 6.09 4.23
C THR A 61 20.88 5.22 5.43
N ALA A 62 20.45 3.96 5.45
CA ALA A 62 20.85 3.00 6.48
C ALA A 62 22.36 2.71 6.43
N ALA A 63 22.91 2.50 5.23
CA ALA A 63 24.35 2.30 5.05
C ALA A 63 25.16 3.53 5.48
N MET A 64 24.71 4.73 5.13
CA MET A 64 25.33 6.00 5.58
C MET A 64 25.28 6.15 7.10
N ALA A 65 24.15 5.83 7.74
CA ALA A 65 24.04 5.87 9.19
C ALA A 65 25.04 4.92 9.86
N ALA A 66 25.17 3.69 9.34
CA ALA A 66 26.13 2.71 9.85
C ALA A 66 27.58 3.17 9.66
N MET A 67 27.92 3.76 8.51
CA MET A 67 29.24 4.29 8.23
C MET A 67 29.60 5.45 9.15
N PHE A 68 28.71 6.41 9.37
CA PHE A 68 28.94 7.53 10.29
C PHE A 68 29.05 7.06 11.74
N PHE A 69 28.27 6.04 12.12
CA PHE A 69 28.38 5.44 13.45
C PHE A 69 29.75 4.78 13.66
N ALA A 70 30.24 4.03 12.67
CA ALA A 70 31.57 3.43 12.72
C ALA A 70 32.68 4.50 12.81
N ALA A 71 32.57 5.59 12.04
CA ALA A 71 33.50 6.72 12.11
C ALA A 71 33.49 7.39 13.48
N ALA A 72 32.29 7.58 14.08
CA ALA A 72 32.17 8.13 15.43
C ALA A 72 32.87 7.22 16.47
N TRP A 73 32.70 5.91 16.31
CA TRP A 73 33.33 4.95 17.20
C TRP A 73 34.84 4.97 17.14
N ILE A 74 35.41 5.09 15.93
CA ILE A 74 36.88 5.10 15.72
C ILE A 74 37.49 6.43 16.15
N THR A 75 36.85 7.55 15.83
CA THR A 75 37.43 8.90 16.04
C THR A 75 37.07 9.52 17.36
N GLY A 76 36.01 9.03 18.04
CA GLY A 76 35.44 9.64 19.25
C GLY A 76 34.83 11.04 19.03
N ALA A 77 34.70 11.49 17.77
CA ALA A 77 34.23 12.84 17.47
C ALA A 77 32.68 12.91 17.44
N ALA A 78 32.11 13.77 18.26
CA ALA A 78 30.68 13.96 18.39
C ALA A 78 29.97 14.36 17.08
N LEU A 79 30.69 14.99 16.15
CA LEU A 79 30.15 15.35 14.84
C LEU A 79 29.67 14.11 14.04
N TRP A 80 30.45 13.04 14.02
CA TRP A 80 30.07 11.80 13.33
C TRP A 80 28.86 11.13 13.97
N LEU A 81 28.75 11.21 15.28
CA LEU A 81 27.58 10.71 15.98
C LEU A 81 26.31 11.51 15.62
N ALA A 82 26.42 12.85 15.54
CA ALA A 82 25.30 13.69 15.11
C ALA A 82 24.86 13.36 13.69
N LEU A 83 25.80 13.14 12.75
CA LEU A 83 25.50 12.73 11.38
C LEU A 83 24.87 11.33 11.32
N ALA A 84 25.32 10.40 12.15
CA ALA A 84 24.74 9.06 12.25
C ALA A 84 23.27 9.13 12.72
N VAL A 85 22.97 9.93 13.74
CA VAL A 85 21.62 10.13 14.25
C VAL A 85 20.72 10.78 13.21
N ALA A 86 21.22 11.82 12.50
CA ALA A 86 20.48 12.46 11.42
C ALA A 86 20.15 11.49 10.27
N ALA A 87 21.13 10.68 9.83
CA ALA A 87 20.95 9.67 8.79
C ALA A 87 19.98 8.56 9.25
N ALA A 88 20.06 8.10 10.49
CA ALA A 88 19.13 7.14 11.08
C ALA A 88 17.70 7.69 11.16
N GLY A 89 17.54 8.96 11.55
CA GLY A 89 16.25 9.67 11.58
C GLY A 89 15.63 9.76 10.17
N PHE A 90 16.44 10.05 9.16
CA PHE A 90 15.99 10.10 7.76
C PHE A 90 15.64 8.70 7.24
N CYS A 91 16.40 7.67 7.59
CA CYS A 91 16.09 6.28 7.30
C CYS A 91 14.74 5.90 7.93
N TYR A 92 14.54 6.22 9.21
CA TYR A 92 13.29 5.99 9.92
C TYR A 92 12.09 6.69 9.26
N TYR A 93 12.26 7.95 8.82
CA TYR A 93 11.23 8.69 8.10
C TYR A 93 10.77 7.97 6.84
N ASN A 94 11.69 7.31 6.12
CA ASN A 94 11.41 6.60 4.87
C ASN A 94 11.05 5.12 5.05
N LEU A 95 11.02 4.57 6.27
CA LEU A 95 10.68 3.15 6.53
C LEU A 95 9.38 2.66 5.86
N PRO A 96 8.29 3.46 5.75
CA PRO A 96 7.07 3.00 5.08
C PRO A 96 7.29 2.60 3.62
N LEU A 97 8.34 3.09 2.97
CA LEU A 97 8.70 2.69 1.61
C LEU A 97 9.17 1.23 1.51
N LEU A 98 9.61 0.62 2.62
CA LEU A 98 9.95 -0.81 2.66
C LEU A 98 8.71 -1.72 2.69
N GLU A 99 7.54 -1.19 3.02
CA GLU A 99 6.28 -1.93 3.00
C GLU A 99 5.74 -2.11 1.56
N ALA A 100 6.63 -2.10 0.54
CA ALA A 100 6.26 -2.36 -0.84
C ALA A 100 5.55 -3.72 -0.97
N GLY A 101 4.48 -3.74 -1.76
CA GLY A 101 3.61 -4.91 -1.91
C GLY A 101 2.46 -4.97 -0.91
N ARG A 102 2.42 -4.11 0.11
CA ARG A 102 1.21 -3.94 0.92
C ARG A 102 0.29 -2.90 0.29
N PRO A 103 -1.04 -3.12 0.32
CA PRO A 103 -1.99 -2.17 -0.23
C PRO A 103 -1.91 -0.83 0.51
N THR A 104 -1.48 0.20 -0.21
CA THR A 104 -1.33 1.56 0.33
C THR A 104 -2.59 2.38 0.11
N ILE A 105 -3.21 2.21 -1.06
CA ILE A 105 -4.50 2.80 -1.40
C ILE A 105 -5.37 1.74 -2.04
N GLY A 106 -6.67 1.80 -1.79
CA GLY A 106 -7.60 0.86 -2.38
C GLY A 106 -9.03 1.35 -2.29
N ALA A 107 -9.91 0.63 -2.94
CA ALA A 107 -11.34 0.89 -2.92
C ALA A 107 -12.11 -0.43 -2.80
N ASN A 108 -13.14 -0.43 -1.97
CA ASN A 108 -14.04 -1.55 -1.78
C ASN A 108 -15.50 -1.06 -1.75
N GLN A 109 -16.45 -1.96 -1.50
CA GLN A 109 -17.87 -1.62 -1.42
C GLN A 109 -18.21 -0.54 -0.37
N TYR A 110 -17.40 -0.35 0.66
CA TYR A 110 -17.64 0.60 1.74
C TYR A 110 -17.04 1.98 1.47
N GLY A 111 -15.97 2.05 0.67
CA GLY A 111 -15.28 3.30 0.44
C GLY A 111 -13.87 3.17 -0.10
N ILE A 112 -13.14 4.27 -0.05
CA ILE A 112 -11.72 4.34 -0.39
C ILE A 112 -10.89 4.16 0.88
N PHE A 113 -10.03 3.16 0.88
CA PHE A 113 -9.05 2.94 1.92
C PHE A 113 -7.74 3.65 1.56
N ILE A 114 -7.17 4.37 2.51
CA ILE A 114 -5.83 4.98 2.40
C ILE A 114 -5.05 4.58 3.66
N GLN A 115 -3.87 4.02 3.46
CA GLN A 115 -3.00 3.60 4.54
C GLN A 115 -2.71 4.76 5.51
N ALA A 116 -2.77 4.51 6.79
CA ALA A 116 -2.57 5.49 7.85
C ALA A 116 -3.57 6.66 7.89
N PHE A 117 -4.58 6.68 7.03
CA PHE A 117 -5.68 7.64 7.05
C PHE A 117 -6.99 7.00 7.49
N GLY A 118 -7.36 5.90 6.86
CA GLY A 118 -8.57 5.16 7.16
C GLY A 118 -9.41 4.83 5.94
N LEU A 119 -10.68 4.53 6.18
CA LEU A 119 -11.66 4.18 5.17
C LEU A 119 -12.67 5.32 5.02
N ILE A 120 -12.65 5.99 3.87
CA ILE A 120 -13.53 7.09 3.51
C ILE A 120 -14.78 6.52 2.83
N ARG A 121 -15.97 6.83 3.35
CA ARG A 121 -17.25 6.37 2.77
C ARG A 121 -17.49 7.00 1.40
N TRP A 122 -18.02 6.24 0.44
CA TRP A 122 -18.38 6.76 -0.89
C TRP A 122 -19.32 7.97 -0.84
N ARG A 123 -20.30 7.97 0.07
CA ARG A 123 -21.25 9.07 0.23
C ARG A 123 -20.62 10.38 0.72
N ALA A 124 -19.45 10.30 1.35
CA ALA A 124 -18.74 11.47 1.84
C ALA A 124 -17.78 12.07 0.80
N ILE A 125 -17.61 11.40 -0.35
CA ILE A 125 -16.75 11.86 -1.42
C ILE A 125 -17.59 12.70 -2.38
N GLU A 126 -17.19 13.94 -2.56
CA GLU A 126 -17.81 14.86 -3.52
C GLU A 126 -17.31 14.59 -4.94
N ARG A 127 -15.97 14.58 -5.09
CA ARG A 127 -15.29 14.36 -6.36
C ARG A 127 -13.90 13.79 -6.15
N ILE A 128 -13.37 13.18 -7.20
CA ILE A 128 -12.01 12.66 -7.28
C ILE A 128 -11.38 13.23 -8.53
N ASP A 129 -10.32 14.00 -8.37
CA ASP A 129 -9.60 14.64 -9.45
C ASP A 129 -8.16 14.11 -9.52
N LEU A 130 -7.62 13.97 -10.73
CA LEU A 130 -6.19 13.71 -10.94
C LEU A 130 -5.55 15.00 -11.41
N VAL A 131 -4.61 15.54 -10.64
CA VAL A 131 -3.95 16.81 -10.91
C VAL A 131 -2.46 16.56 -11.12
N GLY A 132 -1.96 16.97 -12.27
CA GLY A 132 -0.52 17.01 -12.54
C GLY A 132 0.08 18.30 -12.00
N LEU A 133 1.01 18.19 -11.09
CA LEU A 133 1.78 19.31 -10.53
C LEU A 133 3.17 19.32 -11.16
N ALA A 134 3.54 20.46 -11.74
CA ALA A 134 4.90 20.67 -12.22
C ALA A 134 5.81 20.93 -11.00
N GLU A 135 6.61 19.93 -10.61
CA GLU A 135 7.57 20.05 -9.53
C GLU A 135 8.98 19.96 -10.09
N ARG A 136 9.71 21.09 -10.04
CA ARG A 136 11.10 21.27 -10.50
C ARG A 136 11.38 20.78 -11.93
N ALA A 137 11.58 19.47 -12.13
CA ALA A 137 11.91 18.89 -13.43
C ALA A 137 10.98 17.74 -13.85
N ALA A 138 9.95 17.46 -13.09
CA ALA A 138 9.01 16.36 -13.36
C ALA A 138 7.57 16.78 -13.12
N ILE A 139 6.64 16.12 -13.80
CA ILE A 139 5.21 16.24 -13.52
C ILE A 139 4.88 15.17 -12.51
N VAL A 140 4.45 15.57 -11.31
CA VAL A 140 4.01 14.67 -10.24
C VAL A 140 2.48 14.62 -10.25
N HIS A 141 1.93 13.43 -10.30
CA HIS A 141 0.48 13.25 -10.28
C HIS A 141 -0.03 13.08 -8.86
N GLU A 142 -1.00 13.91 -8.48
CA GLU A 142 -1.70 13.81 -7.21
C GLU A 142 -3.17 13.46 -7.44
N LEU A 143 -3.65 12.45 -6.72
CA LEU A 143 -5.07 12.15 -6.61
C LEU A 143 -5.66 13.01 -5.51
N GLN A 144 -6.61 13.87 -5.86
CA GLN A 144 -7.30 14.78 -4.95
C GLN A 144 -8.71 14.27 -4.71
N ILE A 145 -9.03 13.95 -3.44
CA ILE A 145 -10.33 13.46 -3.01
C ILE A 145 -10.98 14.57 -2.20
N ALA A 146 -11.96 15.25 -2.78
CA ALA A 146 -12.75 16.27 -2.09
C ALA A 146 -13.87 15.61 -1.28
N LEU A 147 -14.02 16.04 -0.03
CA LEU A 147 -15.05 15.54 0.88
C LEU A 147 -16.17 16.56 1.00
N ASN A 148 -17.43 16.08 0.95
CA ASN A 148 -18.64 16.89 1.19
C ASN A 148 -19.07 16.91 2.66
N ALA A 149 -18.39 16.17 3.52
CA ALA A 149 -18.70 16.02 4.92
C ALA A 149 -17.47 16.19 5.81
N PRO A 150 -17.64 16.59 7.07
CA PRO A 150 -16.52 16.66 8.01
C PRO A 150 -15.92 15.27 8.23
N LEU A 151 -14.61 15.21 8.47
CA LEU A 151 -13.84 13.96 8.58
C LEU A 151 -14.42 12.97 9.59
N SER A 152 -14.98 13.47 10.70
CA SER A 152 -15.57 12.62 11.73
C SER A 152 -16.73 11.76 11.22
N SER A 153 -17.49 12.25 10.25
CA SER A 153 -18.60 11.53 9.63
C SER A 153 -18.20 10.84 8.30
N ALA A 154 -17.16 11.33 7.65
CA ALA A 154 -16.66 10.79 6.39
C ALA A 154 -15.92 9.46 6.57
N LEU A 155 -15.26 9.26 7.71
CA LEU A 155 -14.49 8.06 8.00
C LEU A 155 -15.34 6.96 8.61
N VAL A 156 -15.21 5.74 8.08
CA VAL A 156 -15.75 4.52 8.70
C VAL A 156 -14.81 4.03 9.79
N ALA A 157 -13.51 4.00 9.48
CA ALA A 157 -12.45 3.66 10.41
C ALA A 157 -11.41 4.76 10.39
N ASP A 158 -11.14 5.35 11.56
CA ASP A 158 -10.15 6.41 11.73
C ASP A 158 -8.82 5.80 12.18
N TRP A 159 -7.88 5.73 11.24
CA TRP A 159 -6.56 5.18 11.49
C TRP A 159 -5.53 6.26 11.89
N ARG A 160 -5.96 7.53 12.00
CA ARG A 160 -5.11 8.64 12.46
C ARG A 160 -4.78 8.52 13.95
N LYS A 161 -5.57 7.76 14.70
CA LYS A 161 -5.29 7.42 16.11
C LYS A 161 -4.15 6.41 16.23
N GLN A 162 -3.12 6.59 15.42
CA GLN A 162 -1.93 5.76 15.47
C GLN A 162 -0.93 6.30 16.51
N PRO A 163 -0.05 5.44 17.01
CA PRO A 163 0.98 5.89 17.96
C PRO A 163 1.87 6.96 17.31
N ILE A 164 2.34 7.90 18.12
CA ILE A 164 3.10 9.12 17.71
C ILE A 164 4.29 8.78 16.79
N TYR A 165 4.94 7.64 17.01
CA TYR A 165 6.09 7.21 16.19
C TYR A 165 5.71 6.99 14.71
N ARG A 166 4.48 6.57 14.40
CA ARG A 166 4.00 6.42 13.03
C ARG A 166 3.65 7.75 12.36
N SER A 167 3.26 8.75 13.13
CA SER A 167 2.97 10.08 12.59
C SER A 167 4.23 10.84 12.13
N MET A 168 5.41 10.41 12.60
CA MET A 168 6.71 10.97 12.19
C MET A 168 7.25 10.34 10.90
N MET A 169 6.62 9.26 10.41
CA MET A 169 6.98 8.61 9.15
C MET A 169 6.36 9.35 7.96
N ARG A 170 6.92 9.11 6.77
CA ARG A 170 6.37 9.64 5.51
C ARG A 170 4.98 9.05 5.25
N LEU A 171 3.97 9.91 5.29
CA LEU A 171 2.60 9.53 4.96
C LEU A 171 2.38 9.63 3.44
N PRO A 172 1.63 8.68 2.83
CA PRO A 172 1.31 8.72 1.40
C PRO A 172 0.30 9.82 1.05
N TRP A 173 -0.26 10.47 2.05
CA TRP A 173 -1.33 11.45 1.89
C TRP A 173 -1.04 12.75 2.63
N ARG A 174 -1.66 13.81 2.16
CA ARG A 174 -1.72 15.12 2.83
C ARG A 174 -3.16 15.59 2.82
N MET A 175 -3.55 16.37 3.80
CA MET A 175 -4.87 16.99 3.85
C MET A 175 -4.74 18.50 3.79
N ASP A 176 -5.53 19.11 2.92
CA ASP A 176 -5.66 20.57 2.83
C ASP A 176 -6.72 21.09 3.82
N HIS A 177 -6.62 22.37 4.19
CA HIS A 177 -7.59 23.06 5.08
C HIS A 177 -9.03 23.03 4.54
N ARG A 178 -9.20 22.79 3.23
CA ARG A 178 -10.50 22.67 2.54
C ARG A 178 -11.12 21.27 2.63
N GLY A 179 -10.54 20.36 3.40
CA GLY A 179 -11.04 18.97 3.49
C GLY A 179 -10.70 18.11 2.25
N VAL A 180 -9.74 18.54 1.43
CA VAL A 180 -9.26 17.76 0.29
C VAL A 180 -8.12 16.85 0.74
N VAL A 181 -8.29 15.56 0.56
CA VAL A 181 -7.23 14.56 0.79
C VAL A 181 -6.43 14.40 -0.50
N ARG A 182 -5.14 14.68 -0.45
CA ARG A 182 -4.21 14.58 -1.57
C ARG A 182 -3.32 13.37 -1.39
N VAL A 183 -3.26 12.51 -2.38
CA VAL A 183 -2.42 11.32 -2.38
C VAL A 183 -1.50 11.38 -3.59
N ASN A 184 -0.18 11.31 -3.35
CA ASN A 184 0.79 11.19 -4.43
C ASN A 184 0.71 9.78 -5.00
N VAL A 185 0.36 9.67 -6.30
CA VAL A 185 0.16 8.37 -6.97
C VAL A 185 1.35 7.94 -7.83
N GLU A 186 2.38 8.78 -7.95
CA GLU A 186 3.57 8.48 -8.75
C GLU A 186 4.35 7.23 -8.28
N PRO A 187 4.54 6.99 -6.96
CA PRO A 187 5.31 5.85 -6.49
C PRO A 187 4.54 4.52 -6.54
N PHE A 188 3.34 4.48 -7.09
CA PHE A 188 2.54 3.26 -7.14
C PHE A 188 2.88 2.39 -8.35
N ASP A 189 2.56 1.10 -8.28
CA ASP A 189 2.80 0.09 -9.31
C ASP A 189 1.90 0.26 -10.55
N GLN A 190 0.81 1.03 -10.41
CA GLN A 190 -0.15 1.27 -11.48
C GLN A 190 -0.08 2.73 -11.98
N PRO A 191 -0.33 2.95 -13.28
CA PRO A 191 -0.32 4.30 -13.83
C PRO A 191 -1.44 5.17 -13.21
N PRO A 192 -1.15 6.47 -12.94
CA PRO A 192 -2.07 7.40 -12.29
C PRO A 192 -3.47 7.44 -12.92
N ASP A 193 -3.54 7.42 -14.25
CA ASP A 193 -4.80 7.44 -15.00
C ASP A 193 -5.64 6.17 -14.80
N ALA A 194 -5.00 5.01 -14.65
CA ALA A 194 -5.71 3.76 -14.40
C ALA A 194 -6.33 3.75 -13.00
N ILE A 195 -5.59 4.23 -12.01
CA ILE A 195 -6.06 4.38 -10.62
C ILE A 195 -7.26 5.33 -10.61
N HIS A 196 -7.13 6.51 -11.21
CA HIS A 196 -8.18 7.52 -11.26
C HIS A 196 -9.45 7.01 -11.94
N ARG A 197 -9.32 6.39 -13.13
CA ARG A 197 -10.47 5.82 -13.85
C ARG A 197 -11.19 4.74 -13.05
N THR A 198 -10.44 3.90 -12.34
CA THR A 198 -11.03 2.84 -11.51
C THR A 198 -11.80 3.44 -10.34
N PHE A 199 -11.23 4.42 -9.64
CA PHE A 199 -11.91 5.08 -8.52
C PHE A 199 -13.16 5.85 -8.97
N LEU A 200 -13.13 6.54 -10.13
CA LEU A 200 -14.30 7.19 -10.68
C LEU A 200 -15.42 6.20 -11.03
N ARG A 201 -15.06 5.03 -11.59
CA ARG A 201 -16.03 3.96 -11.90
C ARG A 201 -16.69 3.46 -10.62
N MET A 202 -15.91 3.19 -9.59
CA MET A 202 -16.42 2.73 -8.29
C MET A 202 -17.25 3.81 -7.59
N LEU A 203 -16.83 5.07 -7.64
CA LEU A 203 -17.59 6.19 -7.09
C LEU A 203 -18.99 6.29 -7.73
N ARG A 204 -19.07 6.19 -9.06
CA ARG A 204 -20.38 6.20 -9.76
C ARG A 204 -21.25 5.02 -9.37
N TYR A 205 -20.66 3.85 -9.21
CA TYR A 205 -21.39 2.61 -8.88
C TYR A 205 -21.92 2.62 -7.44
N TYR A 206 -21.12 3.04 -6.46
CA TYR A 206 -21.46 2.93 -5.04
C TYR A 206 -22.09 4.19 -4.44
N ARG A 207 -22.07 5.31 -5.17
CA ARG A 207 -22.72 6.56 -4.72
C ARG A 207 -24.18 6.67 -5.15
N SER A 208 -24.62 5.84 -6.11
CA SER A 208 -26.02 5.82 -6.61
C SER A 208 -27.04 5.41 -5.54
#